data_13d34c8f29bc00cc22083d26e6a85b6a
#
_entry.id   13d34c8f29bc00cc22083d26e6a85b6a
#
_cell.length_a   1.000
_cell.length_b   1.000
_cell.length_c   1.000
_cell.angle_alpha   90.00
_cell.angle_beta   90.00
_cell.angle_gamma   90.00
#
_symmetry.space_group_name_H-M   'P 1'
#
loop_
_entity.id
_entity.type
_entity.pdbx_description
1 polymer ?
#
loop_
_entity_poly.entity_id
_entity_poly.type
_entity_poly.pdbx_seq_one_letter_code
_entity_poly.pdbx_strand_id
1 'polypeptide(L)'
;YAGYCRASRYGKYLLTQVNAFGSKADSKVFFNLYNFDVQLRLLLFKYCKKAEIRFKSAIANAVSLKTRDAGFYLDKQYYTPTKSEKDKKTRNRNVSFFHTKFFAGLKNDEEKLRRDVVKHPELKEYRKGGTRQNNVLPVWAAFSYFEMGTMVLIYSYLRGDLRKEVLDYTYS
;
A
#
# COMPACT_ATOMS: atom_id res chain seq x y z
N TYR A 1 14.20 -20.46 -18.47
CA TYR A 1 15.21 -19.39 -18.58
C TYR A 1 15.15 -18.54 -17.34
N ALA A 2 15.87 -18.91 -16.28
CA ALA A 2 16.19 -17.98 -15.21
C ALA A 2 17.04 -16.89 -15.86
N GLY A 3 16.54 -15.67 -15.87
CA GLY A 3 17.21 -14.60 -16.60
C GLY A 3 18.69 -14.53 -16.23
N TYR A 4 19.56 -14.70 -17.21
CA TYR A 4 21.02 -14.68 -17.08
C TYR A 4 21.52 -13.54 -16.18
N CYS A 5 20.88 -12.38 -16.28
CA CYS A 5 21.18 -11.20 -15.44
C CYS A 5 20.90 -11.40 -13.94
N ARG A 6 19.95 -12.27 -13.57
CA ARG A 6 19.69 -12.59 -12.16
C ARG A 6 20.72 -13.57 -11.62
N ALA A 7 21.02 -14.58 -12.41
CA ALA A 7 22.02 -15.59 -12.08
C ALA A 7 23.43 -14.96 -11.94
N SER A 8 23.80 -14.00 -12.79
CA SER A 8 25.10 -13.35 -12.71
C SER A 8 25.33 -12.52 -11.42
N ARG A 9 24.25 -12.04 -10.76
CA ARG A 9 24.37 -11.36 -9.47
C ARG A 9 24.88 -12.27 -8.37
N TYR A 10 24.43 -13.52 -8.34
CA TYR A 10 24.88 -14.49 -7.33
C TYR A 10 26.31 -14.94 -7.58
N GLY A 11 26.72 -14.97 -8.85
CA GLY A 11 28.12 -15.27 -9.22
C GLY A 11 29.11 -14.31 -8.62
N LYS A 12 28.76 -13.02 -8.44
CA LYS A 12 29.65 -12.03 -7.83
C LYS A 12 30.09 -12.36 -6.40
N TYR A 13 29.24 -13.02 -5.62
CA TYR A 13 29.59 -13.46 -4.25
C TYR A 13 30.56 -14.65 -4.20
N LEU A 14 30.73 -15.37 -5.32
CA LEU A 14 31.63 -16.51 -5.45
C LEU A 14 32.95 -16.12 -6.10
N LEU A 15 33.08 -14.88 -6.59
CA LEU A 15 34.34 -14.37 -7.18
C LEU A 15 35.33 -14.06 -6.07
N THR A 16 36.49 -14.68 -6.11
CA THR A 16 37.61 -14.43 -5.20
C THR A 16 38.62 -13.44 -5.76
N GLN A 17 38.63 -13.27 -7.07
CA GLN A 17 39.44 -12.29 -7.80
C GLN A 17 38.63 -11.71 -8.96
N VAL A 18 39.12 -10.64 -9.59
CA VAL A 18 38.44 -10.05 -10.74
C VAL A 18 38.29 -11.10 -11.84
N ASN A 19 37.05 -11.44 -12.16
CA ASN A 19 36.67 -12.42 -13.17
C ASN A 19 37.12 -13.88 -12.93
N ALA A 20 37.50 -14.25 -11.70
CA ALA A 20 37.86 -15.61 -11.35
C ALA A 20 36.99 -16.16 -10.20
N PHE A 21 36.44 -17.37 -10.38
CA PHE A 21 35.76 -18.08 -9.32
C PHE A 21 36.75 -18.86 -8.46
N GLY A 22 36.55 -18.85 -7.14
CA GLY A 22 37.35 -19.68 -6.23
C GLY A 22 37.06 -21.19 -6.39
N SER A 23 37.91 -22.00 -5.82
CA SER A 23 37.79 -23.47 -5.85
C SER A 23 36.50 -24.05 -5.25
N LYS A 24 35.77 -23.23 -4.48
CA LYS A 24 34.47 -23.59 -3.90
C LYS A 24 33.27 -23.17 -4.77
N ALA A 25 33.50 -22.58 -5.93
CA ALA A 25 32.47 -22.16 -6.84
C ALA A 25 31.94 -23.33 -7.67
N ASP A 26 31.16 -24.19 -7.03
CA ASP A 26 30.43 -25.25 -7.71
C ASP A 26 29.14 -24.71 -8.30
N SER A 27 28.78 -25.15 -9.49
CA SER A 27 27.50 -24.83 -10.11
C SER A 27 26.30 -25.18 -9.22
N LYS A 28 26.40 -26.24 -8.41
CA LYS A 28 25.38 -26.63 -7.44
C LYS A 28 25.15 -25.56 -6.35
N VAL A 29 26.23 -24.97 -5.84
CA VAL A 29 26.14 -23.89 -4.85
C VAL A 29 25.41 -22.69 -5.44
N PHE A 30 25.71 -22.37 -6.68
CA PHE A 30 25.06 -21.29 -7.42
C PHE A 30 23.57 -21.53 -7.61
N PHE A 31 23.16 -22.72 -8.06
CA PHE A 31 21.76 -23.07 -8.21
C PHE A 31 21.02 -23.14 -6.88
N ASN A 32 21.65 -23.65 -5.84
CA ASN A 32 21.06 -23.67 -4.50
C ASN A 32 20.81 -22.28 -3.96
N LEU A 33 21.77 -21.36 -4.13
CA LEU A 33 21.61 -19.97 -3.72
C LEU A 33 20.48 -19.28 -4.50
N TYR A 34 20.42 -19.51 -5.80
CA TYR A 34 19.33 -19.00 -6.64
C TYR A 34 17.96 -19.53 -6.19
N ASN A 35 17.85 -20.83 -5.96
CA ASN A 35 16.61 -21.46 -5.51
C ASN A 35 16.21 -20.96 -4.12
N PHE A 36 17.16 -20.81 -3.21
CA PHE A 36 16.92 -20.21 -1.89
C PHE A 36 16.34 -18.79 -2.01
N ASP A 37 16.95 -17.94 -2.83
CA ASP A 37 16.46 -16.57 -3.06
C ASP A 37 15.04 -16.56 -3.64
N VAL A 38 14.74 -17.45 -4.60
CA VAL A 38 13.39 -17.58 -5.16
C VAL A 38 12.39 -17.97 -4.07
N GLN A 39 12.69 -19.00 -3.27
CA GLN A 39 11.80 -19.44 -2.18
C GLN A 39 11.62 -18.37 -1.13
N LEU A 40 12.69 -17.69 -0.74
CA LEU A 40 12.63 -16.59 0.21
C LEU A 40 11.75 -15.43 -0.29
N ARG A 41 11.89 -15.06 -1.56
CA ARG A 41 11.03 -14.03 -2.17
C ARG A 41 9.57 -14.43 -2.19
N LEU A 42 9.26 -15.66 -2.57
CA LEU A 42 7.89 -16.16 -2.59
C LEU A 42 7.27 -16.12 -1.18
N LEU A 43 8.04 -16.52 -0.17
CA LEU A 43 7.62 -16.47 1.23
C LEU A 43 7.36 -15.04 1.69
N LEU A 44 8.31 -14.14 1.46
CA LEU A 44 8.18 -12.72 1.81
C LEU A 44 6.98 -12.10 1.10
N PHE A 45 6.80 -12.36 -0.20
CA PHE A 45 5.69 -11.82 -0.97
C PHE A 45 4.34 -12.27 -0.41
N LYS A 46 4.23 -13.54 -0.01
CA LYS A 46 3.02 -14.09 0.63
C LYS A 46 2.68 -13.34 1.93
N TYR A 47 3.66 -13.11 2.79
CA TYR A 47 3.43 -12.43 4.06
C TYR A 47 3.20 -10.92 3.90
N CYS A 48 3.94 -10.27 3.01
CA CYS A 48 3.68 -8.86 2.67
C CYS A 48 2.26 -8.66 2.14
N LYS A 49 1.78 -9.56 1.27
CA LYS A 49 0.41 -9.48 0.75
C LYS A 49 -0.65 -9.67 1.84
N LYS A 50 -0.42 -10.61 2.76
CA LYS A 50 -1.31 -10.80 3.92
C LYS A 50 -1.32 -9.56 4.83
N ALA A 51 -0.16 -8.97 5.10
CA ALA A 51 -0.06 -7.77 5.92
C ALA A 51 -0.77 -6.57 5.24
N GLU A 52 -0.59 -6.40 3.93
CA GLU A 52 -1.29 -5.38 3.15
C GLU A 52 -2.80 -5.51 3.27
N ILE A 53 -3.35 -6.71 3.05
CA ILE A 53 -4.79 -6.96 3.14
C ILE A 53 -5.30 -6.66 4.54
N ARG A 54 -4.61 -7.15 5.59
CA ARG A 54 -4.99 -6.88 6.98
C ARG A 54 -4.99 -5.39 7.31
N PHE A 55 -3.96 -4.68 6.89
CA PHE A 55 -3.84 -3.24 7.12
C PHE A 55 -4.96 -2.45 6.44
N LYS A 56 -5.25 -2.76 5.17
CA LYS A 56 -6.35 -2.16 4.41
C LYS A 56 -7.70 -2.42 5.09
N SER A 57 -7.95 -3.68 5.48
CA SER A 57 -9.18 -4.07 6.15
C SER A 57 -9.32 -3.44 7.53
N ALA A 58 -8.25 -3.35 8.31
CA ALA A 58 -8.28 -2.71 9.62
C ALA A 58 -8.65 -1.23 9.52
N ILE A 59 -8.04 -0.47 8.61
CA ILE A 59 -8.41 0.94 8.40
C ILE A 59 -9.85 1.05 7.92
N ALA A 60 -10.24 0.26 6.91
CA ALA A 60 -11.58 0.31 6.35
C ALA A 60 -12.66 0.04 7.41
N ASN A 61 -12.51 -1.04 8.18
CA ASN A 61 -13.51 -1.45 9.16
C ASN A 61 -13.53 -0.53 10.39
N ALA A 62 -12.37 -0.29 11.01
CA ALA A 62 -12.31 0.50 12.24
C ALA A 62 -12.84 1.92 12.04
N VAL A 63 -12.41 2.60 10.97
CA VAL A 63 -12.84 3.97 10.72
C VAL A 63 -14.29 4.04 10.26
N SER A 64 -14.74 3.14 9.36
CA SER A 64 -16.13 3.14 8.92
C SER A 64 -17.11 2.86 10.07
N LEU A 65 -16.79 1.93 10.96
CA LEU A 65 -17.61 1.63 12.12
C LEU A 65 -17.67 2.82 13.08
N LYS A 66 -16.55 3.47 13.33
CA LYS A 66 -16.46 4.62 14.23
C LYS A 66 -17.18 5.85 13.69
N THR A 67 -17.03 6.12 12.40
CA THR A 67 -17.58 7.31 11.74
C THR A 67 -18.99 7.08 11.18
N ARG A 68 -19.41 5.81 11.02
CA ARG A 68 -20.59 5.40 10.27
C ARG A 68 -20.62 5.92 8.84
N ASP A 69 -19.45 6.15 8.27
CA ASP A 69 -19.27 6.69 6.93
C ASP A 69 -18.35 5.78 6.10
N ALA A 70 -18.91 5.14 5.07
CA ALA A 70 -18.17 4.29 4.15
C ALA A 70 -17.34 5.09 3.12
N GLY A 71 -17.57 6.39 3.02
CA GLY A 71 -16.86 7.31 2.14
C GLY A 71 -15.85 8.20 2.88
N PHE A 72 -15.56 7.93 4.14
CA PHE A 72 -14.75 8.77 5.02
C PHE A 72 -13.41 9.20 4.40
N TYR A 73 -12.82 8.35 3.59
CA TYR A 73 -11.50 8.58 3.00
C TYR A 73 -11.45 9.77 2.03
N LEU A 74 -12.59 10.23 1.53
CA LEU A 74 -12.73 11.42 0.69
C LEU A 74 -13.23 12.66 1.45
N ASP A 75 -13.39 12.58 2.76
CA ASP A 75 -13.80 13.72 3.57
C ASP A 75 -12.63 14.23 4.43
N LYS A 76 -12.28 15.50 4.25
CA LYS A 76 -11.16 16.15 4.94
C LYS A 76 -11.33 16.22 6.46
N GLN A 77 -12.56 16.17 6.98
CA GLN A 77 -12.83 16.26 8.41
C GLN A 77 -12.20 15.13 9.23
N TYR A 78 -11.92 13.99 8.59
CA TYR A 78 -11.31 12.83 9.25
C TYR A 78 -9.78 12.85 9.28
N TYR A 79 -9.18 13.91 8.74
CA TYR A 79 -7.73 14.05 8.62
C TYR A 79 -7.18 15.21 9.43
N THR A 80 -5.95 15.05 9.89
CA THR A 80 -5.18 16.13 10.53
C THR A 80 -3.87 16.29 9.77
N PRO A 81 -3.79 17.22 8.81
CA PRO A 81 -2.60 17.44 7.99
C PRO A 81 -1.41 17.99 8.78
N THR A 82 -1.67 18.58 9.93
CA THR A 82 -0.65 19.05 10.87
C THR A 82 -0.20 17.89 11.74
N LYS A 83 0.82 17.16 11.31
CA LYS A 83 1.56 16.33 12.26
C LYS A 83 2.18 17.27 13.30
N SER A 84 2.37 16.75 14.52
CA SER A 84 3.01 17.45 15.65
C SER A 84 4.51 17.73 15.37
N GLU A 85 4.80 18.41 14.30
CA GLU A 85 6.15 18.78 13.91
C GLU A 85 6.49 20.11 14.55
N LYS A 86 7.64 20.12 15.23
CA LYS A 86 8.17 21.30 15.92
C LYS A 86 8.56 22.41 14.92
N ASP A 87 8.95 22.03 13.69
CA ASP A 87 9.36 22.97 12.66
C ASP A 87 8.18 23.46 11.83
N LYS A 88 7.95 24.80 11.88
CA LYS A 88 6.89 25.48 11.13
C LYS A 88 6.99 25.31 9.61
N LYS A 89 8.22 25.28 9.06
CA LYS A 89 8.45 25.14 7.61
C LYS A 89 8.03 23.77 7.12
N THR A 90 8.42 22.73 7.83
CA THR A 90 8.07 21.34 7.52
C THR A 90 6.58 21.11 7.68
N ARG A 91 5.96 21.68 8.71
CA ARG A 91 4.51 21.64 8.91
C ARG A 91 3.76 22.27 7.75
N ASN A 92 4.14 23.47 7.31
CA ASN A 92 3.48 24.14 6.18
C ASN A 92 3.63 23.36 4.88
N ARG A 93 4.80 22.74 4.64
CA ARG A 93 5.02 21.87 3.48
C ARG A 93 4.12 20.65 3.52
N ASN A 94 3.94 20.02 4.66
CA ASN A 94 3.07 18.86 4.82
C ASN A 94 1.61 19.20 4.64
N VAL A 95 1.15 20.33 5.16
CA VAL A 95 -0.21 20.84 4.93
C VAL A 95 -0.44 21.11 3.45
N SER A 96 0.49 21.78 2.79
CA SER A 96 0.43 22.03 1.35
C SER A 96 0.39 20.71 0.56
N PHE A 97 1.28 19.77 0.85
CA PHE A 97 1.31 18.46 0.20
C PHE A 97 -0.02 17.72 0.41
N PHE A 98 -0.58 17.74 1.62
CA PHE A 98 -1.87 17.10 1.90
C PHE A 98 -2.96 17.62 0.96
N HIS A 99 -3.10 18.93 0.84
CA HIS A 99 -4.19 19.52 0.06
C HIS A 99 -3.99 19.42 -1.45
N THR A 100 -2.76 19.65 -1.94
CA THR A 100 -2.48 19.81 -3.37
C THR A 100 -2.12 18.52 -4.08
N LYS A 101 -1.50 17.58 -3.36
CA LYS A 101 -1.01 16.33 -3.95
C LYS A 101 -1.79 15.11 -3.44
N PHE A 102 -1.76 14.89 -2.12
CA PHE A 102 -2.33 13.67 -1.56
C PHE A 102 -3.86 13.62 -1.72
N PHE A 103 -4.58 14.60 -1.20
CA PHE A 103 -6.04 14.55 -1.19
C PHE A 103 -6.64 14.73 -2.59
N ALA A 104 -6.02 15.54 -3.43
CA ALA A 104 -6.41 15.68 -4.83
C ALA A 104 -6.14 14.37 -5.61
N GLY A 105 -4.98 13.73 -5.38
CA GLY A 105 -4.64 12.43 -5.96
C GLY A 105 -5.64 11.35 -5.56
N LEU A 106 -5.98 11.28 -4.27
CA LEU A 106 -6.94 10.30 -3.74
C LEU A 106 -8.33 10.41 -4.40
N LYS A 107 -8.83 11.63 -4.58
CA LYS A 107 -10.09 11.88 -5.30
C LYS A 107 -10.01 11.46 -6.76
N ASN A 108 -8.91 11.79 -7.44
CA ASN A 108 -8.69 11.44 -8.83
C ASN A 108 -8.60 9.92 -9.02
N ASP A 109 -7.93 9.20 -8.11
CA ASP A 109 -7.80 7.75 -8.16
C ASP A 109 -9.15 7.06 -7.93
N GLU A 110 -9.96 7.54 -6.98
CA GLU A 110 -11.34 7.06 -6.80
C GLU A 110 -12.19 7.30 -8.04
N GLU A 111 -12.10 8.48 -8.62
CA GLU A 111 -12.86 8.83 -9.81
C GLU A 111 -12.48 7.96 -11.02
N LYS A 112 -11.19 7.68 -11.21
CA LYS A 112 -10.72 6.74 -12.24
C LYS A 112 -11.28 5.34 -12.03
N LEU A 113 -11.21 4.80 -10.80
CA LEU A 113 -11.78 3.49 -10.47
C LEU A 113 -13.28 3.45 -10.74
N ARG A 114 -13.99 4.50 -10.39
CA ARG A 114 -15.44 4.59 -10.59
C ARG A 114 -15.82 4.68 -12.07
N ARG A 115 -15.01 5.35 -12.89
CA ARG A 115 -15.27 5.54 -14.33
C ARG A 115 -14.84 4.34 -15.19
N ASP A 116 -13.81 3.62 -14.81
CA ASP A 116 -13.26 2.53 -15.62
C ASP A 116 -14.09 1.24 -15.47
N VAL A 117 -15.21 1.21 -16.21
CA VAL A 117 -16.16 0.08 -16.19
C VAL A 117 -15.54 -1.17 -16.82
N VAL A 118 -14.63 -1.00 -17.76
CA VAL A 118 -14.05 -2.11 -18.53
C VAL A 118 -13.02 -2.85 -17.69
N LYS A 119 -12.14 -2.12 -17.00
CA LYS A 119 -11.09 -2.74 -16.16
C LYS A 119 -11.62 -3.28 -14.83
N HIS A 120 -12.70 -2.70 -14.32
CA HIS A 120 -13.23 -3.04 -12.99
C HIS A 120 -14.75 -3.33 -13.06
N PRO A 121 -15.16 -4.40 -13.79
CA PRO A 121 -16.57 -4.75 -13.92
C PRO A 121 -17.25 -5.08 -12.60
N GLU A 122 -16.51 -5.58 -11.60
CA GLU A 122 -16.98 -5.91 -10.26
C GLU A 122 -17.42 -4.67 -9.45
N LEU A 123 -16.97 -3.48 -9.83
CA LEU A 123 -17.40 -2.22 -9.22
C LEU A 123 -18.74 -1.70 -9.78
N LYS A 124 -19.35 -2.42 -10.72
CA LYS A 124 -20.61 -2.01 -11.40
C LYS A 124 -21.75 -1.72 -10.42
N GLU A 125 -21.89 -2.56 -9.40
CA GLU A 125 -22.93 -2.41 -8.38
C GLU A 125 -22.78 -1.12 -7.55
N TYR A 126 -21.54 -0.69 -7.32
CA TYR A 126 -21.25 0.54 -6.56
C TYR A 126 -21.37 1.81 -7.42
N ARG A 127 -21.33 1.67 -8.75
CA ARG A 127 -21.51 2.78 -9.68
C ARG A 127 -22.98 3.16 -9.90
N LYS A 128 -23.88 2.19 -9.76
CA LYS A 128 -25.32 2.40 -9.83
C LYS A 128 -25.85 2.97 -8.51
N GLY A 129 -25.31 4.13 -8.12
CA GLY A 129 -25.62 4.76 -6.84
C GLY A 129 -27.02 5.31 -6.72
N GLY A 130 -28.04 4.46 -6.69
CA GLY A 130 -29.39 4.87 -6.41
C GLY A 130 -29.69 5.26 -4.96
N THR A 131 -28.79 5.08 -4.01
CA THR A 131 -29.09 5.22 -2.58
C THR A 131 -28.05 5.93 -1.74
N ARG A 132 -27.01 6.53 -2.33
CA ARG A 132 -25.94 7.16 -1.54
C ARG A 132 -25.78 8.63 -1.84
N GLN A 133 -25.82 9.40 -0.79
CA GLN A 133 -25.76 10.86 -0.77
C GLN A 133 -24.52 11.46 -1.48
N ASN A 134 -23.45 10.69 -1.74
CA ASN A 134 -22.19 11.26 -2.21
C ASN A 134 -21.62 10.61 -3.49
N ASN A 135 -22.27 9.63 -4.09
CA ASN A 135 -21.81 8.99 -5.35
C ASN A 135 -20.32 8.53 -5.33
N VAL A 136 -19.85 8.03 -4.20
CA VAL A 136 -18.46 7.64 -3.90
C VAL A 136 -18.38 6.14 -3.72
N LEU A 137 -17.29 5.51 -4.16
CA LEU A 137 -17.04 4.10 -3.89
C LEU A 137 -16.92 3.88 -2.37
N PRO A 138 -17.54 2.82 -1.83
CA PRO A 138 -17.35 2.49 -0.42
C PRO A 138 -15.90 2.09 -0.16
N VAL A 139 -15.40 2.39 1.02
CA VAL A 139 -14.00 2.21 1.40
C VAL A 139 -13.47 0.79 1.15
N TRP A 140 -14.27 -0.25 1.42
CA TRP A 140 -13.85 -1.64 1.18
C TRP A 140 -13.65 -1.97 -0.29
N ALA A 141 -14.41 -1.32 -1.19
CA ALA A 141 -14.22 -1.45 -2.63
C ALA A 141 -13.01 -0.64 -3.09
N ALA A 142 -12.89 0.63 -2.70
CA ALA A 142 -11.79 1.50 -3.10
C ALA A 142 -10.42 1.01 -2.60
N PHE A 143 -10.31 0.60 -1.33
CA PHE A 143 -9.04 0.17 -0.72
C PHE A 143 -8.49 -1.12 -1.30
N SER A 144 -9.32 -1.95 -1.92
CA SER A 144 -8.84 -3.14 -2.64
C SER A 144 -7.90 -2.79 -3.79
N TYR A 145 -8.08 -1.61 -4.38
CA TYR A 145 -7.32 -1.14 -5.55
C TYR A 145 -6.24 -0.12 -5.20
N PHE A 146 -6.31 0.53 -4.05
CA PHE A 146 -5.31 1.51 -3.67
C PHE A 146 -3.97 0.84 -3.37
N GLU A 147 -2.89 1.48 -3.80
CA GLU A 147 -1.53 1.04 -3.48
C GLU A 147 -1.24 1.16 -1.98
N MET A 148 -0.31 0.33 -1.49
CA MET A 148 0.09 0.38 -0.08
C MET A 148 0.64 1.76 0.33
N GLY A 149 1.34 2.45 -0.57
CA GLY A 149 1.82 3.82 -0.33
C GLY A 149 0.68 4.80 -0.03
N THR A 150 -0.41 4.73 -0.80
CA THR A 150 -1.62 5.53 -0.56
C THR A 150 -2.25 5.19 0.80
N MET A 151 -2.31 3.91 1.16
CA MET A 151 -2.85 3.47 2.44
C MET A 151 -2.03 3.97 3.64
N VAL A 152 -0.71 3.96 3.53
CA VAL A 152 0.19 4.51 4.55
C VAL A 152 -0.04 6.02 4.71
N LEU A 153 -0.23 6.75 3.62
CA LEU A 153 -0.54 8.19 3.67
C LEU A 153 -1.92 8.44 4.29
N ILE A 154 -2.95 7.68 3.90
CA ILE A 154 -4.27 7.75 4.54
C ILE A 154 -4.13 7.60 6.05
N TYR A 155 -3.54 6.49 6.51
CA TYR A 155 -3.35 6.23 7.94
C TYR A 155 -2.55 7.33 8.64
N SER A 156 -1.48 7.81 8.02
CA SER A 156 -0.60 8.82 8.61
C SER A 156 -1.27 10.18 8.81
N TYR A 157 -2.23 10.52 7.95
CA TYR A 157 -2.99 11.77 8.05
C TYR A 157 -4.29 11.64 8.82
N LEU A 158 -4.80 10.43 9.09
CA LEU A 158 -5.98 10.25 9.95
C LEU A 158 -5.82 10.97 11.29
N ARG A 159 -6.91 11.50 11.82
CA ARG A 159 -6.97 12.05 13.17
C ARG A 159 -6.51 11.03 14.20
N GLY A 160 -5.95 11.51 15.29
CA GLY A 160 -5.36 10.67 16.34
C GLY A 160 -6.34 9.67 16.96
N ASP A 161 -7.61 10.09 17.16
CA ASP A 161 -8.67 9.24 17.66
C ASP A 161 -8.97 8.06 16.71
N LEU A 162 -9.01 8.32 15.40
CA LEU A 162 -9.25 7.28 14.40
C LEU A 162 -8.06 6.34 14.23
N ARG A 163 -6.83 6.86 14.33
CA ARG A 163 -5.63 6.00 14.33
C ARG A 163 -5.59 5.05 15.52
N LYS A 164 -6.01 5.54 16.69
CA LYS A 164 -6.13 4.70 17.89
C LYS A 164 -7.15 3.59 17.66
N GLU A 165 -8.30 3.91 17.10
CA GLU A 165 -9.35 2.91 16.78
C GLU A 165 -8.82 1.80 15.85
N VAL A 166 -8.03 2.17 14.82
CA VAL A 166 -7.40 1.18 13.93
C VAL A 166 -6.44 0.26 14.68
N LEU A 167 -5.64 0.81 15.61
CA LEU A 167 -4.74 0.00 16.45
C LEU A 167 -5.54 -0.95 17.35
N ASP A 168 -6.53 -0.45 18.06
CA ASP A 168 -7.37 -1.24 18.95
C ASP A 168 -8.08 -2.38 18.19
N TYR A 169 -8.59 -2.10 16.99
CA TYR A 169 -9.18 -3.09 16.09
C TYR A 169 -8.18 -4.16 15.61
N THR A 170 -6.92 -3.82 15.48
CA THR A 170 -5.89 -4.75 14.99
C THR A 170 -5.45 -5.74 16.06
N TYR A 171 -5.56 -5.36 17.33
CA TYR A 171 -5.14 -6.16 18.49
C TYR A 171 -6.29 -6.86 19.24
N SER A 172 -7.54 -6.61 18.84
CA SER A 172 -8.72 -7.34 19.30
C SER A 172 -8.94 -8.64 18.52
#